data_c9c8df973c04ceef86c65ab992b4bafa
#
_entry.id   c9c8df973c04ceef86c65ab992b4bafa
#
_cell.length_a   1.000
_cell.length_b   1.000
_cell.length_c   1.000
_cell.angle_alpha   90.00
_cell.angle_beta   90.00
_cell.angle_gamma   90.00
#
_symmetry.space_group_name_H-M   'P 1'
#
loop_
_entity.id
_entity.type
_entity.pdbx_description
1 polymer ?
#
loop_
_entity_poly.entity_id
_entity_poly.type
_entity_poly.pdbx_seq_one_letter_code
_entity_poly.pdbx_strand_id
1 'polypeptide(L)'
;HMKKILITIALAAMTLQTNGQNKAEKITGPVVSEHNASYYSEQMKAWKKEAGQSPDDETAWRNYFLATWYCCRNGNASDSLLNSVLREMEDAIPNTYTLYFANYRCKMGTLDCHQYAVEAMKRLPETMDYLDYDTWFCYSAMVGDEAKMESIAKKYYDSGLYSPAILQYSYNEMQGMEQGGIYIGNGDALVIPKWMLQYAKGLHKDKVIVCLPFLAIKQYREHLFAKLGVELPQFKEPKTQADYDDNVYAAVEALRIATKRPMYFSSCDAYEVTKPWSRKLYNEG
;
A
#
# COMPACT_ATOMS: atom_id res chain seq x y z
N HIS A 1 -51.33 25.45 30.98
CA HIS A 1 -49.95 25.86 30.56
C HIS A 1 -48.93 24.73 30.63
N MET A 2 -48.97 23.84 31.66
CA MET A 2 -48.02 22.71 31.81
C MET A 2 -48.07 21.67 30.68
N LYS A 3 -49.25 21.33 30.13
CA LYS A 3 -49.36 20.37 29.02
C LYS A 3 -48.70 20.85 27.70
N LYS A 4 -48.69 22.15 27.43
CA LYS A 4 -48.03 22.72 26.25
C LYS A 4 -46.50 22.71 26.36
N ILE A 5 -45.96 22.90 27.56
CA ILE A 5 -44.52 22.87 27.83
C ILE A 5 -43.97 21.42 27.67
N LEU A 6 -44.71 20.40 28.13
CA LEU A 6 -44.32 18.99 27.96
C LEU A 6 -44.27 18.52 26.51
N ILE A 7 -45.21 19.02 25.66
CA ILE A 7 -45.22 18.68 24.23
C ILE A 7 -44.04 19.36 23.51
N THR A 8 -43.69 20.60 23.89
CA THR A 8 -42.54 21.32 23.29
C THR A 8 -41.20 20.67 23.68
N ILE A 9 -41.06 20.17 24.90
CA ILE A 9 -39.86 19.45 25.36
C ILE A 9 -39.77 18.08 24.67
N ALA A 10 -40.90 17.38 24.48
CA ALA A 10 -40.90 16.09 23.75
C ALA A 10 -40.56 16.26 22.26
N LEU A 11 -41.01 17.32 21.60
CA LEU A 11 -40.63 17.64 20.22
C LEU A 11 -39.16 18.08 20.13
N ALA A 12 -38.65 18.84 21.10
CA ALA A 12 -37.21 19.19 21.14
C ALA A 12 -36.34 17.98 21.43
N ALA A 13 -36.79 17.04 22.25
CA ALA A 13 -36.06 15.78 22.50
C ALA A 13 -36.07 14.84 21.26
N MET A 14 -37.16 14.83 20.48
CA MET A 14 -37.21 14.07 19.21
C MET A 14 -36.35 14.68 18.11
N THR A 15 -36.16 16.01 18.08
CA THR A 15 -35.27 16.67 17.13
C THR A 15 -33.78 16.51 17.50
N LEU A 16 -33.47 16.25 18.77
CA LEU A 16 -32.10 15.95 19.22
C LEU A 16 -31.68 14.49 18.98
N GLN A 17 -32.62 13.57 18.74
CA GLN A 17 -32.31 12.17 18.42
C GLN A 17 -32.06 11.89 16.91
N THR A 18 -32.28 12.87 16.03
CA THR A 18 -32.08 12.69 14.57
C THR A 18 -30.74 13.15 14.03
N ASN A 19 -29.83 13.64 14.87
CA ASN A 19 -28.49 14.11 14.45
C ASN A 19 -27.35 13.17 14.83
N GLY A 20 -27.62 11.91 15.01
CA GLY A 20 -26.60 10.85 15.05
C GLY A 20 -26.24 10.33 13.65
N GLN A 21 -26.36 11.14 12.59
CA GLN A 21 -25.75 10.78 11.32
C GLN A 21 -24.24 10.93 11.49
N ASN A 22 -23.53 9.80 11.44
CA ASN A 22 -22.09 9.78 11.49
C ASN A 22 -21.58 10.74 10.42
N LYS A 23 -20.82 11.74 10.83
CA LYS A 23 -20.20 12.70 9.93
C LYS A 23 -19.23 11.92 9.03
N ALA A 24 -19.24 12.24 7.76
CA ALA A 24 -18.24 11.71 6.83
C ALA A 24 -16.84 12.19 7.23
N GLU A 25 -15.92 11.26 7.48
CA GLU A 25 -14.54 11.54 7.89
C GLU A 25 -13.60 11.01 6.83
N LYS A 26 -12.50 11.72 6.57
CA LYS A 26 -11.50 11.29 5.60
C LYS A 26 -10.99 9.89 5.95
N ILE A 27 -11.06 8.98 4.99
CA ILE A 27 -10.55 7.62 5.14
C ILE A 27 -9.04 7.62 4.92
N THR A 28 -8.32 7.18 5.93
CA THR A 28 -6.86 6.99 5.90
C THR A 28 -6.52 5.50 5.93
N GLY A 29 -5.31 5.14 5.50
CA GLY A 29 -4.82 3.78 5.61
C GLY A 29 -4.56 3.36 7.07
N PRO A 30 -4.58 2.04 7.38
CA PRO A 30 -4.38 1.52 8.73
C PRO A 30 -3.06 1.94 9.38
N VAL A 31 -2.05 2.24 8.57
CA VAL A 31 -0.74 2.76 9.06
C VAL A 31 -0.87 4.14 9.68
N VAL A 32 -1.84 4.95 9.23
CA VAL A 32 -2.10 6.29 9.76
C VAL A 32 -3.11 6.23 10.91
N SER A 33 -4.19 5.47 10.74
CA SER A 33 -5.23 5.30 11.73
C SER A 33 -5.94 3.96 11.54
N GLU A 34 -5.82 3.08 12.50
CA GLU A 34 -6.51 1.80 12.51
C GLU A 34 -7.90 1.97 13.12
N HIS A 35 -8.92 1.49 12.42
CA HIS A 35 -10.30 1.53 12.84
C HIS A 35 -10.93 0.13 12.78
N ASN A 36 -11.96 -0.07 13.59
CA ASN A 36 -12.71 -1.32 13.57
C ASN A 36 -13.66 -1.40 12.36
N ALA A 37 -14.19 -2.58 12.12
CA ALA A 37 -15.05 -2.86 10.97
C ALA A 37 -16.36 -2.05 10.96
N SER A 38 -16.93 -1.69 12.13
CA SER A 38 -18.14 -0.87 12.21
C SER A 38 -17.91 0.56 11.72
N TYR A 39 -16.74 1.14 12.05
CA TYR A 39 -16.35 2.45 11.55
C TYR A 39 -16.41 2.51 10.02
N TYR A 40 -15.74 1.57 9.34
CA TYR A 40 -15.72 1.56 7.87
C TYR A 40 -17.12 1.37 7.28
N SER A 41 -17.99 0.57 7.92
CA SER A 41 -19.36 0.39 7.47
C SER A 41 -20.20 1.66 7.61
N GLU A 42 -19.98 2.45 8.66
CA GLU A 42 -20.63 3.73 8.90
C GLU A 42 -20.12 4.79 7.93
N GLN A 43 -18.81 4.87 7.74
CA GLN A 43 -18.18 5.80 6.80
C GLN A 43 -18.58 5.50 5.34
N MET A 44 -18.69 4.23 4.97
CA MET A 44 -19.18 3.84 3.65
C MET A 44 -20.59 4.42 3.38
N LYS A 45 -21.51 4.35 4.37
CA LYS A 45 -22.86 4.92 4.23
C LYS A 45 -22.82 6.44 4.16
N ALA A 46 -21.99 7.09 4.99
CA ALA A 46 -21.86 8.53 5.02
C ALA A 46 -21.30 9.05 3.69
N TRP A 47 -20.21 8.49 3.20
CA TRP A 47 -19.57 8.89 1.95
C TRP A 47 -20.39 8.54 0.72
N LYS A 48 -21.17 7.44 0.73
CA LYS A 48 -22.14 7.16 -0.34
C LYS A 48 -23.14 8.27 -0.51
N LYS A 49 -23.61 8.82 0.61
CA LYS A 49 -24.56 9.95 0.61
C LYS A 49 -23.89 11.21 0.04
N GLU A 50 -22.68 11.53 0.47
CA GLU A 50 -21.93 12.70 -0.03
C GLU A 50 -21.65 12.59 -1.54
N ALA A 51 -21.18 11.45 -2.02
CA ALA A 51 -20.96 11.19 -3.44
C ALA A 51 -22.26 11.31 -4.27
N GLY A 52 -23.40 10.87 -3.70
CA GLY A 52 -24.69 11.03 -4.36
C GLY A 52 -25.20 12.47 -4.39
N GLN A 53 -24.80 13.32 -3.44
CA GLN A 53 -25.16 14.75 -3.40
C GLN A 53 -24.24 15.61 -4.29
N SER A 54 -23.00 15.21 -4.47
CA SER A 54 -21.99 15.88 -5.27
C SER A 54 -21.30 14.86 -6.20
N PRO A 55 -21.96 14.48 -7.30
CA PRO A 55 -21.48 13.37 -8.15
C PRO A 55 -20.14 13.62 -8.83
N ASP A 56 -19.70 14.86 -8.95
CA ASP A 56 -18.42 15.29 -9.54
C ASP A 56 -17.30 15.47 -8.49
N ASP A 57 -17.59 15.28 -7.19
CA ASP A 57 -16.58 15.39 -6.13
C ASP A 57 -15.72 14.12 -6.03
N GLU A 58 -14.52 14.17 -6.62
CA GLU A 58 -13.53 13.07 -6.53
C GLU A 58 -13.19 12.71 -5.08
N THR A 59 -13.22 13.66 -4.15
CA THR A 59 -12.90 13.40 -2.73
C THR A 59 -13.97 12.52 -2.09
N ALA A 60 -15.25 12.79 -2.38
CA ALA A 60 -16.36 11.98 -1.88
C ALA A 60 -16.26 10.54 -2.44
N TRP A 61 -16.03 10.40 -3.74
CA TRP A 61 -15.87 9.10 -4.38
C TRP A 61 -14.65 8.32 -3.86
N ARG A 62 -13.51 9.00 -3.67
CA ARG A 62 -12.31 8.38 -3.10
C ARG A 62 -12.59 7.78 -1.72
N ASN A 63 -13.21 8.56 -0.85
CA ASN A 63 -13.50 8.10 0.51
C ASN A 63 -14.59 7.03 0.53
N TYR A 64 -15.60 7.11 -0.33
CA TYR A 64 -16.61 6.06 -0.49
C TYR A 64 -15.96 4.74 -0.95
N PHE A 65 -15.10 4.81 -1.96
CA PHE A 65 -14.34 3.66 -2.44
C PHE A 65 -13.48 3.06 -1.32
N LEU A 66 -12.67 3.88 -0.64
CA LEU A 66 -11.77 3.39 0.41
C LEU A 66 -12.53 2.76 1.59
N ALA A 67 -13.62 3.39 2.04
CA ALA A 67 -14.45 2.82 3.09
C ALA A 67 -15.04 1.46 2.67
N THR A 68 -15.53 1.34 1.43
CA THR A 68 -16.05 0.08 0.87
C THR A 68 -14.94 -0.96 0.77
N TRP A 69 -13.75 -0.58 0.30
CA TRP A 69 -12.60 -1.47 0.15
C TRP A 69 -12.14 -2.05 1.49
N TYR A 70 -12.08 -1.21 2.54
CA TYR A 70 -11.78 -1.69 3.91
C TYR A 70 -12.90 -2.55 4.50
N CYS A 71 -14.18 -2.26 4.19
CA CYS A 71 -15.28 -3.16 4.55
C CYS A 71 -15.12 -4.54 3.93
N CYS A 72 -14.77 -4.63 2.65
CA CYS A 72 -14.52 -5.92 1.97
C CYS A 72 -13.36 -6.67 2.61
N ARG A 73 -12.25 -6.01 2.87
CA ARG A 73 -11.07 -6.62 3.51
C ARG A 73 -11.35 -7.15 4.93
N ASN A 74 -12.26 -6.52 5.65
CA ASN A 74 -12.68 -6.93 6.98
C ASN A 74 -13.84 -7.94 6.96
N GLY A 75 -14.25 -8.44 5.78
CA GLY A 75 -15.32 -9.42 5.62
C GLY A 75 -16.74 -8.87 5.83
N ASN A 76 -16.93 -7.55 5.88
CA ASN A 76 -18.23 -6.89 6.11
C ASN A 76 -18.92 -6.41 4.83
N ALA A 77 -18.29 -6.59 3.68
CA ALA A 77 -18.87 -6.32 2.37
C ALA A 77 -18.31 -7.31 1.35
N SER A 78 -18.99 -7.44 0.22
CA SER A 78 -18.61 -8.36 -0.86
C SER A 78 -17.86 -7.64 -1.98
N ASP A 79 -17.05 -8.39 -2.73
CA ASP A 79 -16.39 -7.87 -3.94
C ASP A 79 -17.40 -7.38 -5.00
N SER A 80 -18.63 -7.94 -5.01
CA SER A 80 -19.69 -7.45 -5.90
C SER A 80 -20.11 -6.02 -5.58
N LEU A 81 -20.12 -5.62 -4.30
CA LEU A 81 -20.39 -4.24 -3.89
C LEU A 81 -19.25 -3.32 -4.35
N LEU A 82 -18.00 -3.74 -4.16
CA LEU A 82 -16.83 -2.96 -4.60
C LEU A 82 -16.85 -2.74 -6.12
N ASN A 83 -17.20 -3.78 -6.89
CA ASN A 83 -17.37 -3.66 -8.34
C ASN A 83 -18.56 -2.76 -8.73
N SER A 84 -19.61 -2.66 -7.91
CA SER A 84 -20.70 -1.70 -8.13
C SER A 84 -20.21 -0.26 -7.93
N VAL A 85 -19.44 -0.02 -6.87
CA VAL A 85 -18.85 1.31 -6.61
C VAL A 85 -17.94 1.75 -7.76
N LEU A 86 -17.12 0.85 -8.31
CA LEU A 86 -16.26 1.18 -9.47
C LEU A 86 -17.08 1.60 -10.70
N ARG A 87 -18.21 0.93 -10.98
CA ARG A 87 -19.11 1.33 -12.07
C ARG A 87 -19.77 2.67 -11.81
N GLU A 88 -20.25 2.91 -10.58
CA GLU A 88 -20.81 4.20 -10.19
C GLU A 88 -19.77 5.33 -10.35
N MET A 89 -18.50 5.07 -10.02
CA MET A 89 -17.40 6.03 -10.23
C MET A 89 -17.09 6.24 -11.72
N GLU A 90 -17.17 5.20 -12.55
CA GLU A 90 -16.94 5.31 -13.99
C GLU A 90 -17.98 6.22 -14.66
N ASP A 91 -19.23 6.16 -14.20
CA ASP A 91 -20.32 7.02 -14.68
C ASP A 91 -20.18 8.46 -14.17
N ALA A 92 -19.78 8.65 -12.91
CA ALA A 92 -19.78 9.95 -12.23
C ALA A 92 -18.51 10.76 -12.46
N ILE A 93 -17.33 10.12 -12.36
CA ILE A 93 -16.00 10.76 -12.43
C ILE A 93 -15.10 10.09 -13.47
N PRO A 94 -15.52 9.97 -14.74
CA PRO A 94 -14.73 9.31 -15.77
C PRO A 94 -13.40 10.05 -16.01
N ASN A 95 -12.35 9.27 -16.34
CA ASN A 95 -11.02 9.79 -16.67
C ASN A 95 -10.31 10.57 -15.53
N THR A 96 -10.72 10.38 -14.28
CA THR A 96 -10.09 11.02 -13.12
C THR A 96 -8.97 10.16 -12.53
N TYR A 97 -8.06 10.83 -11.78
CA TYR A 97 -7.06 10.13 -10.97
C TYR A 97 -7.70 9.12 -10.02
N THR A 98 -8.74 9.52 -9.32
CA THR A 98 -9.43 8.72 -8.31
C THR A 98 -10.02 7.43 -8.88
N LEU A 99 -10.63 7.48 -10.07
CA LEU A 99 -11.13 6.31 -10.75
C LEU A 99 -10.02 5.31 -11.12
N TYR A 100 -8.93 5.81 -11.71
CA TYR A 100 -7.80 4.95 -12.10
C TYR A 100 -7.07 4.35 -10.88
N PHE A 101 -6.91 5.13 -9.83
CA PHE A 101 -6.38 4.66 -8.54
C PHE A 101 -7.23 3.52 -7.96
N ALA A 102 -8.56 3.70 -7.92
CA ALA A 102 -9.49 2.70 -7.41
C ALA A 102 -9.44 1.39 -8.22
N ASN A 103 -9.46 1.50 -9.54
CA ASN A 103 -9.32 0.34 -10.44
C ASN A 103 -7.98 -0.38 -10.25
N TYR A 104 -6.87 0.37 -10.18
CA TYR A 104 -5.55 -0.21 -9.91
C TYR A 104 -5.56 -1.03 -8.61
N ARG A 105 -6.07 -0.47 -7.52
CA ARG A 105 -6.11 -1.15 -6.22
C ARG A 105 -6.98 -2.41 -6.22
N CYS A 106 -8.09 -2.40 -6.92
CA CYS A 106 -8.97 -3.56 -7.03
C CYS A 106 -8.40 -4.66 -7.94
N LYS A 107 -7.61 -4.28 -8.94
CA LYS A 107 -7.07 -5.20 -9.94
C LYS A 107 -5.60 -5.57 -9.73
N MET A 108 -5.01 -5.17 -8.59
CA MET A 108 -3.65 -5.60 -8.26
C MET A 108 -3.52 -7.11 -8.32
N GLY A 109 -2.48 -7.60 -9.03
CA GLY A 109 -2.25 -9.01 -9.28
C GLY A 109 -2.93 -9.56 -10.55
N THR A 110 -3.73 -8.77 -11.27
CA THR A 110 -4.27 -9.12 -12.58
C THR A 110 -3.45 -8.50 -13.72
N LEU A 111 -3.57 -9.03 -14.94
CA LEU A 111 -2.90 -8.49 -16.13
C LEU A 111 -3.32 -7.04 -16.44
N ASP A 112 -4.55 -6.67 -16.09
CA ASP A 112 -5.11 -5.36 -16.39
C ASP A 112 -4.64 -4.24 -15.46
N CYS A 113 -4.04 -4.56 -14.31
CA CYS A 113 -3.72 -3.54 -13.31
C CYS A 113 -2.75 -2.49 -13.85
N HIS A 114 -1.81 -2.88 -14.72
CA HIS A 114 -0.79 -1.99 -15.24
C HIS A 114 -1.37 -0.80 -16.03
N GLN A 115 -2.38 -0.99 -16.87
CA GLN A 115 -3.01 0.10 -17.63
C GLN A 115 -3.61 1.17 -16.72
N TYR A 116 -4.24 0.75 -15.60
CA TYR A 116 -4.82 1.69 -14.64
C TYR A 116 -3.74 2.47 -13.88
N ALA A 117 -2.63 1.82 -13.56
CA ALA A 117 -1.49 2.49 -12.94
C ALA A 117 -0.91 3.57 -13.87
N VAL A 118 -0.70 3.26 -15.15
CA VAL A 118 -0.20 4.20 -16.15
C VAL A 118 -1.11 5.42 -16.26
N GLU A 119 -2.42 5.22 -16.34
CA GLU A 119 -3.38 6.32 -16.44
C GLU A 119 -3.48 7.15 -15.15
N ALA A 120 -3.44 6.51 -13.98
CA ALA A 120 -3.38 7.22 -12.71
C ALA A 120 -2.11 8.08 -12.59
N MET A 121 -0.95 7.53 -12.95
CA MET A 121 0.32 8.24 -12.85
C MET A 121 0.46 9.44 -13.80
N LYS A 122 -0.30 9.49 -14.89
CA LYS A 122 -0.42 10.69 -15.75
C LYS A 122 -1.21 11.82 -15.08
N ARG A 123 -2.01 11.49 -14.07
CA ARG A 123 -2.99 12.37 -13.40
C ARG A 123 -2.71 12.55 -11.92
N LEU A 124 -1.48 12.30 -11.48
CA LEU A 124 -1.14 12.40 -10.04
C LEU A 124 -1.57 13.77 -9.50
N PRO A 125 -2.26 13.80 -8.36
CA PRO A 125 -2.63 15.05 -7.74
C PRO A 125 -1.40 15.83 -7.28
N GLU A 126 -1.53 17.12 -7.19
CA GLU A 126 -0.47 18.02 -6.72
C GLU A 126 -0.07 17.68 -5.28
N THR A 127 -1.07 17.38 -4.45
CA THR A 127 -0.90 16.92 -3.07
C THR A 127 -1.33 15.46 -2.95
N MET A 128 -0.40 14.60 -2.57
CA MET A 128 -0.62 13.18 -2.33
C MET A 128 -0.69 12.90 -0.83
N ASP A 129 -1.55 11.94 -0.44
CA ASP A 129 -1.55 11.41 0.92
C ASP A 129 -0.62 10.19 1.04
N TYR A 130 -0.55 9.62 2.26
CA TYR A 130 0.26 8.44 2.54
C TYR A 130 -0.04 7.30 1.58
N LEU A 131 -1.33 7.02 1.32
CA LEU A 131 -1.74 5.89 0.49
C LEU A 131 -1.36 6.06 -0.99
N ASP A 132 -1.37 7.32 -1.49
CA ASP A 132 -0.92 7.63 -2.84
C ASP A 132 0.59 7.42 -2.98
N TYR A 133 1.37 7.97 -2.04
CA TYR A 133 2.82 7.81 -2.06
C TYR A 133 3.22 6.34 -1.99
N ASP A 134 2.65 5.61 -1.04
CA ASP A 134 2.92 4.20 -0.82
C ASP A 134 2.61 3.37 -2.08
N THR A 135 1.42 3.58 -2.65
CA THR A 135 0.96 2.88 -3.84
C THR A 135 1.88 3.11 -5.03
N TRP A 136 2.22 4.37 -5.32
CA TRP A 136 2.98 4.68 -6.54
C TRP A 136 4.47 4.47 -6.39
N PHE A 137 4.99 4.57 -5.18
CA PHE A 137 6.37 4.19 -4.90
C PHE A 137 6.57 2.68 -5.08
N CYS A 138 5.69 1.87 -4.49
CA CYS A 138 5.70 0.42 -4.67
C CYS A 138 5.51 0.01 -6.14
N TYR A 139 4.55 0.63 -6.85
CA TYR A 139 4.36 0.36 -8.27
C TYR A 139 5.62 0.67 -9.09
N SER A 140 6.24 1.82 -8.85
CA SER A 140 7.47 2.21 -9.56
C SER A 140 8.61 1.24 -9.29
N ALA A 141 8.74 0.74 -8.05
CA ALA A 141 9.70 -0.31 -7.70
C ALA A 141 9.40 -1.62 -8.42
N MET A 142 8.12 -2.03 -8.48
CA MET A 142 7.71 -3.27 -9.14
C MET A 142 8.01 -3.28 -10.64
N VAL A 143 7.88 -2.13 -11.32
CA VAL A 143 8.15 -2.02 -12.76
C VAL A 143 9.57 -1.57 -13.08
N GLY A 144 10.40 -1.29 -12.06
CA GLY A 144 11.79 -0.86 -12.23
C GLY A 144 11.97 0.56 -12.73
N ASP A 145 10.98 1.45 -12.54
CA ASP A 145 11.07 2.88 -12.92
C ASP A 145 11.82 3.67 -11.84
N GLU A 146 13.14 3.61 -11.89
CA GLU A 146 14.01 4.28 -10.91
C GLU A 146 13.88 5.81 -10.95
N ALA A 147 13.63 6.41 -12.12
CA ALA A 147 13.44 7.85 -12.23
C ALA A 147 12.16 8.29 -11.50
N LYS A 148 11.10 7.50 -11.63
CA LYS A 148 9.86 7.74 -10.91
C LYS A 148 10.01 7.48 -9.42
N MET A 149 10.73 6.41 -9.02
CA MET A 149 11.07 6.16 -7.62
C MET A 149 11.79 7.36 -6.99
N GLU A 150 12.79 7.93 -7.67
CA GLU A 150 13.52 9.10 -7.18
C GLU A 150 12.59 10.31 -7.02
N SER A 151 11.77 10.59 -8.01
CA SER A 151 10.83 11.72 -7.99
C SER A 151 9.82 11.60 -6.85
N ILE A 152 9.23 10.40 -6.67
CA ILE A 152 8.25 10.14 -5.61
C ILE A 152 8.93 10.15 -4.24
N ALA A 153 10.10 9.52 -4.10
CA ALA A 153 10.83 9.46 -2.85
C ALA A 153 11.15 10.85 -2.27
N LYS A 154 11.57 11.79 -3.13
CA LYS A 154 11.84 13.18 -2.72
C LYS A 154 10.59 13.85 -2.15
N LYS A 155 9.48 13.78 -2.89
CA LYS A 155 8.20 14.35 -2.42
C LYS A 155 7.69 13.67 -1.15
N TYR A 156 7.81 12.35 -1.08
CA TYR A 156 7.37 11.56 0.07
C TYR A 156 8.20 11.88 1.32
N TYR A 157 9.51 12.01 1.19
CA TYR A 157 10.40 12.43 2.26
C TYR A 157 10.05 13.84 2.76
N ASP A 158 9.89 14.78 1.83
CA ASP A 158 9.64 16.20 2.15
C ASP A 158 8.23 16.42 2.71
N SER A 159 7.28 15.52 2.45
CA SER A 159 5.93 15.58 3.03
C SER A 159 5.88 15.37 4.55
N GLY A 160 6.92 14.77 5.13
CA GLY A 160 6.98 14.47 6.56
C GLY A 160 6.01 13.38 7.04
N LEU A 161 5.38 12.64 6.11
CA LEU A 161 4.41 11.57 6.44
C LEU A 161 5.07 10.36 7.12
N TYR A 162 6.35 10.12 6.87
CA TYR A 162 7.13 9.16 7.67
C TYR A 162 7.75 9.86 8.89
N SER A 163 7.56 9.27 10.07
CA SER A 163 8.14 9.82 11.28
C SER A 163 9.68 9.78 11.24
N PRO A 164 10.35 10.79 11.82
CA PRO A 164 11.82 10.78 11.93
C PRO A 164 12.38 9.53 12.63
N ALA A 165 11.62 8.95 13.56
CA ALA A 165 12.03 7.74 14.29
C ALA A 165 12.10 6.52 13.35
N ILE A 166 11.12 6.33 12.46
CA ILE A 166 11.10 5.23 11.48
C ILE A 166 12.26 5.40 10.48
N LEU A 167 12.49 6.62 10.02
CA LEU A 167 13.60 6.92 9.11
C LEU A 167 14.96 6.67 9.78
N GLN A 168 15.11 7.08 11.03
CA GLN A 168 16.34 6.85 11.80
C GLN A 168 16.56 5.35 12.07
N TYR A 169 15.53 4.61 12.41
CA TYR A 169 15.60 3.16 12.56
C TYR A 169 16.08 2.50 11.27
N SER A 170 15.46 2.82 10.14
CA SER A 170 15.83 2.30 8.83
C SER A 170 17.27 2.68 8.40
N TYR A 171 17.70 3.90 8.75
CA TYR A 171 19.08 4.32 8.55
C TYR A 171 20.06 3.46 9.36
N ASN A 172 19.76 3.24 10.66
CA ASN A 172 20.62 2.45 11.54
C ASN A 172 20.73 0.99 11.08
N GLU A 173 19.62 0.37 10.62
CA GLU A 173 19.67 -0.97 10.04
C GLU A 173 20.60 -1.03 8.82
N MET A 174 20.48 -0.08 7.89
CA MET A 174 21.36 -0.01 6.72
C MET A 174 22.82 0.30 7.10
N GLN A 175 23.04 1.12 8.11
CA GLN A 175 24.37 1.46 8.62
C GLN A 175 25.08 0.23 9.21
N GLY A 176 24.33 -0.67 9.87
CA GLY A 176 24.86 -1.91 10.45
C GLY A 176 25.23 -2.97 9.42
N MET A 177 24.75 -2.84 8.17
CA MET A 177 25.04 -3.81 7.10
C MET A 177 26.46 -3.62 6.54
N GLU A 178 27.11 -4.71 6.19
CA GLU A 178 28.39 -4.68 5.45
C GLU A 178 28.21 -4.02 4.07
N GLN A 179 29.31 -3.50 3.51
CA GLN A 179 29.29 -2.87 2.19
C GLN A 179 28.75 -3.84 1.12
N GLY A 180 27.84 -3.35 0.30
CA GLY A 180 27.20 -4.15 -0.75
C GLY A 180 26.22 -5.19 -0.26
N GLY A 181 25.88 -5.21 1.02
CA GLY A 181 24.93 -6.16 1.59
C GLY A 181 23.52 -6.07 0.96
N ILE A 182 22.79 -7.17 1.01
CA ILE A 182 21.42 -7.29 0.51
C ILE A 182 20.47 -7.39 1.71
N TYR A 183 19.57 -6.42 1.86
CA TYR A 183 18.49 -6.46 2.85
C TYR A 183 17.23 -7.03 2.21
N ILE A 184 16.60 -7.98 2.86
CA ILE A 184 15.33 -8.58 2.43
C ILE A 184 14.28 -8.29 3.51
N GLY A 185 13.35 -7.40 3.19
CA GLY A 185 12.24 -7.02 4.06
C GLY A 185 10.95 -7.73 3.68
N ASN A 186 10.23 -8.27 4.66
CA ASN A 186 8.94 -8.90 4.44
C ASN A 186 7.81 -7.87 4.47
N GLY A 187 7.69 -7.09 3.40
CA GLY A 187 6.64 -6.10 3.19
C GLY A 187 7.15 -4.70 2.87
N ASP A 188 6.26 -3.91 2.32
CA ASP A 188 6.46 -2.54 1.91
C ASP A 188 6.84 -1.61 3.07
N ALA A 189 6.19 -1.74 4.20
CA ALA A 189 6.47 -0.94 5.40
C ALA A 189 7.93 -1.04 5.88
N LEU A 190 8.62 -2.16 5.62
CA LEU A 190 10.01 -2.38 6.00
C LEU A 190 11.01 -1.85 4.96
N VAL A 191 10.63 -1.81 3.69
CA VAL A 191 11.54 -1.44 2.60
C VAL A 191 11.38 0.00 2.13
N ILE A 192 10.15 0.55 2.15
CA ILE A 192 9.87 1.92 1.69
C ILE A 192 10.76 2.96 2.40
N PRO A 193 10.88 3.01 3.73
CA PRO A 193 11.73 4.01 4.37
C PRO A 193 13.21 3.87 3.99
N LYS A 194 13.70 2.66 3.73
CA LYS A 194 15.07 2.42 3.24
C LYS A 194 15.25 2.92 1.81
N TRP A 195 14.34 2.55 0.90
CA TRP A 195 14.35 3.08 -0.47
C TRP A 195 14.22 4.61 -0.48
N MET A 196 13.38 5.18 0.39
CA MET A 196 13.24 6.62 0.50
C MET A 196 14.56 7.29 0.89
N LEU A 197 15.30 6.74 1.86
CA LEU A 197 16.63 7.24 2.23
C LEU A 197 17.64 7.12 1.08
N GLN A 198 17.58 6.03 0.30
CA GLN A 198 18.44 5.85 -0.87
C GLN A 198 18.11 6.84 -1.99
N TYR A 199 16.85 6.94 -2.38
CA TYR A 199 16.44 7.72 -3.55
C TYR A 199 16.29 9.21 -3.26
N ALA A 200 15.78 9.61 -2.07
CA ALA A 200 15.63 11.01 -1.73
C ALA A 200 16.91 11.65 -1.20
N LYS A 201 17.71 10.90 -0.42
CA LYS A 201 18.89 11.42 0.28
C LYS A 201 20.22 10.90 -0.23
N GLY A 202 20.22 9.91 -1.09
CA GLY A 202 21.45 9.31 -1.62
C GLY A 202 22.23 8.47 -0.60
N LEU A 203 21.61 8.08 0.50
CA LEU A 203 22.24 7.35 1.60
C LEU A 203 22.31 5.84 1.28
N HIS A 204 23.40 5.18 1.66
CA HIS A 204 23.59 3.73 1.57
C HIS A 204 23.24 3.12 0.20
N LYS A 205 23.56 3.82 -0.91
CA LYS A 205 23.29 3.36 -2.29
C LYS A 205 24.04 2.08 -2.66
N ASP A 206 25.04 1.71 -1.90
CA ASP A 206 25.78 0.46 -2.03
C ASP A 206 24.98 -0.76 -1.56
N LYS A 207 23.95 -0.57 -0.72
CA LYS A 207 23.09 -1.64 -0.24
C LYS A 207 21.99 -1.95 -1.26
N VAL A 208 21.58 -3.20 -1.33
CA VAL A 208 20.46 -3.65 -2.14
C VAL A 208 19.28 -3.90 -1.22
N ILE A 209 18.19 -3.20 -1.44
CA ILE A 209 16.95 -3.36 -0.64
C ILE A 209 15.93 -4.12 -1.47
N VAL A 210 15.51 -5.27 -0.97
CA VAL A 210 14.59 -6.20 -1.64
C VAL A 210 13.30 -6.32 -0.84
N CYS A 211 12.18 -6.13 -1.51
CA CYS A 211 10.85 -6.44 -0.95
C CYS A 211 10.54 -7.92 -1.23
N LEU A 212 10.50 -8.74 -0.19
CA LEU A 212 10.30 -10.18 -0.31
C LEU A 212 9.02 -10.55 -1.08
N PRO A 213 7.83 -10.00 -0.77
CA PRO A 213 6.61 -10.29 -1.53
C PRO A 213 6.71 -9.90 -3.01
N PHE A 214 7.50 -8.88 -3.37
CA PHE A 214 7.65 -8.47 -4.76
C PHE A 214 8.45 -9.47 -5.59
N LEU A 215 9.23 -10.34 -4.97
CA LEU A 215 9.90 -11.43 -5.67
C LEU A 215 8.91 -12.42 -6.32
N ALA A 216 7.64 -12.43 -5.93
CA ALA A 216 6.59 -13.14 -6.64
C ALA A 216 6.21 -12.48 -7.99
N ILE A 217 6.54 -11.19 -8.19
CA ILE A 217 6.17 -10.42 -9.38
C ILE A 217 7.27 -10.54 -10.43
N LYS A 218 6.90 -11.00 -11.63
CA LYS A 218 7.85 -11.26 -12.72
C LYS A 218 8.68 -10.04 -13.08
N GLN A 219 8.05 -8.88 -13.30
CA GLN A 219 8.73 -7.65 -13.71
C GLN A 219 9.75 -7.18 -12.66
N TYR A 220 9.39 -7.28 -11.38
CA TYR A 220 10.30 -6.91 -10.29
C TYR A 220 11.54 -7.81 -10.27
N ARG A 221 11.36 -9.13 -10.40
CA ARG A 221 12.48 -10.07 -10.47
C ARG A 221 13.38 -9.77 -11.65
N GLU A 222 12.81 -9.64 -12.85
CA GLU A 222 13.57 -9.34 -14.08
C GLU A 222 14.42 -8.08 -13.92
N HIS A 223 13.85 -7.01 -13.39
CA HIS A 223 14.56 -5.77 -13.14
C HIS A 223 15.67 -5.92 -12.08
N LEU A 224 15.35 -6.51 -10.93
CA LEU A 224 16.30 -6.71 -9.83
C LEU A 224 17.49 -7.56 -10.26
N PHE A 225 17.25 -8.69 -10.93
CA PHE A 225 18.28 -9.60 -11.36
C PHE A 225 19.17 -8.98 -12.45
N ALA A 226 18.56 -8.28 -13.43
CA ALA A 226 19.31 -7.54 -14.43
C ALA A 226 20.20 -6.45 -13.81
N LYS A 227 19.70 -5.69 -12.85
CA LYS A 227 20.45 -4.66 -12.11
C LYS A 227 21.64 -5.23 -11.36
N LEU A 228 21.53 -6.45 -10.87
CA LEU A 228 22.61 -7.13 -10.13
C LEU A 228 23.54 -7.95 -11.03
N GLY A 229 23.24 -8.04 -12.33
CA GLY A 229 24.01 -8.88 -13.26
C GLY A 229 23.90 -10.38 -12.95
N VAL A 230 22.80 -10.80 -12.36
CA VAL A 230 22.53 -12.18 -11.98
C VAL A 230 21.58 -12.82 -12.97
N GLU A 231 21.88 -14.07 -13.37
CA GLU A 231 20.99 -14.84 -14.23
C GLU A 231 19.67 -15.15 -13.49
N LEU A 232 18.56 -14.89 -14.17
CA LEU A 232 17.23 -15.15 -13.61
C LEU A 232 16.95 -16.66 -13.67
N PRO A 233 16.70 -17.34 -12.55
CA PRO A 233 16.34 -18.75 -12.57
C PRO A 233 15.00 -18.96 -13.27
N GLN A 234 14.78 -20.19 -13.77
CA GLN A 234 13.46 -20.55 -14.29
C GLN A 234 12.46 -20.69 -13.15
N PHE A 235 11.35 -19.97 -13.26
CA PHE A 235 10.24 -20.04 -12.31
C PHE A 235 9.10 -20.85 -12.92
N LYS A 236 8.43 -21.61 -12.07
CA LYS A 236 7.16 -22.25 -12.44
C LYS A 236 6.05 -21.21 -12.44
N GLU A 237 5.09 -21.35 -13.33
CA GLU A 237 3.85 -20.57 -13.22
C GLU A 237 3.12 -21.02 -11.95
N PRO A 238 2.92 -20.14 -10.96
CA PRO A 238 2.38 -20.56 -9.68
C PRO A 238 0.87 -20.85 -9.81
N LYS A 239 0.46 -22.02 -9.32
CA LYS A 239 -0.95 -22.43 -9.24
C LYS A 239 -1.47 -22.49 -7.82
N THR A 240 -0.57 -22.53 -6.85
CA THR A 240 -0.85 -22.63 -5.42
C THR A 240 0.01 -21.65 -4.65
N GLN A 241 -0.34 -21.38 -3.39
CA GLN A 241 0.50 -20.58 -2.51
C GLN A 241 1.89 -21.19 -2.36
N ALA A 242 1.99 -22.52 -2.26
CA ALA A 242 3.26 -23.20 -2.17
C ALA A 242 4.16 -22.95 -3.39
N ASP A 243 3.58 -22.87 -4.61
CA ASP A 243 4.36 -22.54 -5.82
C ASP A 243 4.90 -21.10 -5.76
N TYR A 244 4.13 -20.16 -5.20
CA TYR A 244 4.61 -18.78 -4.97
C TYR A 244 5.77 -18.77 -3.98
N ASP A 245 5.64 -19.46 -2.87
CA ASP A 245 6.66 -19.55 -1.82
C ASP A 245 7.94 -20.22 -2.37
N ASP A 246 7.82 -21.28 -3.15
CA ASP A 246 8.93 -21.93 -3.84
C ASP A 246 9.65 -20.99 -4.81
N ASN A 247 8.93 -20.20 -5.59
CA ASN A 247 9.50 -19.21 -6.50
C ASN A 247 10.23 -18.10 -5.75
N VAL A 248 9.64 -17.59 -4.67
CA VAL A 248 10.30 -16.58 -3.82
C VAL A 248 11.57 -17.13 -3.20
N TYR A 249 11.51 -18.36 -2.68
CA TYR A 249 12.70 -19.05 -2.15
C TYR A 249 13.78 -19.23 -3.20
N ALA A 250 13.41 -19.70 -4.40
CA ALA A 250 14.36 -19.87 -5.51
C ALA A 250 15.03 -18.55 -5.92
N ALA A 251 14.27 -17.45 -5.91
CA ALA A 251 14.82 -16.12 -6.20
C ALA A 251 15.85 -15.68 -5.14
N VAL A 252 15.53 -15.83 -3.86
CA VAL A 252 16.44 -15.48 -2.76
C VAL A 252 17.70 -16.34 -2.81
N GLU A 253 17.57 -17.66 -3.05
CA GLU A 253 18.71 -18.57 -3.14
C GLU A 253 19.60 -18.27 -4.35
N ALA A 254 19.00 -17.92 -5.49
CA ALA A 254 19.76 -17.50 -6.67
C ALA A 254 20.58 -16.22 -6.41
N LEU A 255 19.96 -15.22 -5.74
CA LEU A 255 20.68 -14.02 -5.32
C LEU A 255 21.85 -14.34 -4.39
N ARG A 256 21.61 -15.20 -3.40
CA ARG A 256 22.64 -15.63 -2.44
C ARG A 256 23.83 -16.29 -3.11
N ILE A 257 23.59 -17.25 -4.00
CA ILE A 257 24.64 -18.04 -4.67
C ILE A 257 25.42 -17.16 -5.65
N ALA A 258 24.71 -16.39 -6.48
CA ALA A 258 25.34 -15.64 -7.57
C ALA A 258 26.11 -14.41 -7.08
N THR A 259 25.55 -13.67 -6.13
CA THR A 259 26.18 -12.42 -5.66
C THR A 259 27.25 -12.65 -4.62
N LYS A 260 27.14 -13.70 -3.81
CA LYS A 260 27.98 -13.99 -2.63
C LYS A 260 28.06 -12.80 -1.64
N ARG A 261 27.08 -11.90 -1.68
CA ARG A 261 26.98 -10.75 -0.80
C ARG A 261 26.41 -11.16 0.55
N PRO A 262 26.75 -10.48 1.64
CA PRO A 262 26.07 -10.64 2.92
C PRO A 262 24.57 -10.37 2.77
N MET A 263 23.74 -11.23 3.33
CA MET A 263 22.27 -11.11 3.26
C MET A 263 21.70 -10.92 4.65
N TYR A 264 20.82 -9.94 4.77
CA TYR A 264 20.15 -9.53 6.00
C TYR A 264 18.65 -9.69 5.82
N PHE A 265 17.99 -10.30 6.79
CA PHE A 265 16.54 -10.48 6.78
C PHE A 265 15.94 -9.65 7.90
N SER A 266 14.79 -9.00 7.63
CA SER A 266 14.03 -8.40 8.72
C SER A 266 13.60 -9.45 9.73
N SER A 267 13.61 -9.11 10.99
CA SER A 267 13.22 -10.02 12.10
C SER A 267 11.74 -10.41 12.07
N CYS A 268 10.93 -9.68 11.31
CA CYS A 268 9.49 -9.88 11.25
C CYS A 268 9.12 -10.86 10.13
N ASP A 269 8.49 -11.96 10.48
CA ASP A 269 7.64 -12.80 9.61
C ASP A 269 8.25 -13.49 8.39
N ALA A 270 9.57 -13.40 8.18
CA ALA A 270 10.23 -14.14 7.12
C ALA A 270 10.43 -15.64 7.48
N TYR A 271 9.85 -16.11 8.60
CA TYR A 271 10.14 -17.44 9.15
C TYR A 271 9.92 -18.58 8.15
N GLU A 272 8.80 -18.58 7.45
CA GLU A 272 8.50 -19.64 6.49
C GLU A 272 9.46 -19.62 5.30
N VAL A 273 9.78 -18.44 4.78
CA VAL A 273 10.74 -18.27 3.66
C VAL A 273 12.18 -18.47 4.13
N THR A 274 12.52 -18.09 5.36
CA THR A 274 13.88 -18.24 5.90
C THR A 274 14.12 -19.60 6.59
N LYS A 275 13.06 -20.37 6.85
CA LYS A 275 13.13 -21.68 7.50
C LYS A 275 14.18 -22.62 6.92
N PRO A 276 14.39 -22.72 5.60
CA PRO A 276 15.46 -23.53 5.02
C PRO A 276 16.87 -23.07 5.42
N TRP A 277 17.04 -21.79 5.78
CA TRP A 277 18.33 -21.22 6.21
C TRP A 277 18.41 -21.00 7.72
N SER A 278 17.37 -21.29 8.50
CA SER A 278 17.26 -20.95 9.92
C SER A 278 18.46 -21.38 10.78
N ARG A 279 19.15 -22.47 10.38
CA ARG A 279 20.38 -22.94 11.06
C ARG A 279 21.65 -22.15 10.66
N LYS A 280 21.54 -21.26 9.66
CA LYS A 280 22.64 -20.46 9.11
C LYS A 280 22.44 -18.96 9.34
N LEU A 281 21.33 -18.59 9.98
CA LEU A 281 21.05 -17.20 10.32
C LEU A 281 21.67 -16.88 11.69
N TYR A 282 22.26 -15.72 11.78
CA TYR A 282 22.79 -15.16 13.01
C TYR A 282 21.93 -13.94 13.37
N ASN A 283 21.71 -13.75 14.66
CA ASN A 283 21.06 -12.53 15.14
C ASN A 283 22.14 -11.46 15.31
N GLU A 284 22.04 -10.40 14.54
CA GLU A 284 22.98 -9.26 14.58
C GLU A 284 22.51 -8.13 15.54
N GLY A 285 21.46 -8.36 16.33
CA GLY A 285 20.94 -7.44 17.34
C GLY A 285 19.62 -6.79 16.97
#